data_61d24c29f8ae001ce93905ff23793f4a
#
_entry.id   61d24c29f8ae001ce93905ff23793f4a
#
_cell.length_a   1.000
_cell.length_b   1.000
_cell.length_c   1.000
_cell.angle_alpha   90.00
_cell.angle_beta   90.00
_cell.angle_gamma   90.00
#
_symmetry.space_group_name_H-M   'P 1'
#
loop_
_entity.id
_entity.type
_entity.pdbx_description
1 polymer ?
#
loop_
_entity_poly.entity_id
_entity_poly.type
_entity_poly.pdbx_seq_one_letter_code
_entity_poly.pdbx_strand_id
1 'polypeptide(L)'
;MTSPASADQRPRTAREANREKSRDRLLDSAEELFADRGYFGVGVRDITDHAGTRLASVSDQFGGKEGLFRAVLLRRIQPLNDDRRSRLASIPVRGSRAQRLPALIDAFIEPMRQRAGDPGWDNYFRFVAQLANSGHPIQRLVAEDFNAIAADFITHLHAIFPAADEAAIHDAYLHLVAATMHTYSNNLRLDSLTAGRMHTHDIDERHHALQRFAEGGIIALTAASKGS
;
A
#
# COMPACT_ATOMS: atom_id res chain seq x y z
N MET A 1 -40.25 17.52 14.36
CA MET A 1 -39.22 17.40 13.32
C MET A 1 -38.08 18.33 13.73
N THR A 2 -37.13 17.81 14.47
CA THR A 2 -35.95 18.56 14.95
C THR A 2 -34.76 18.16 14.08
N SER A 3 -34.20 19.15 13.38
CA SER A 3 -33.01 19.03 12.55
C SER A 3 -31.80 18.69 13.44
N PRO A 4 -30.88 17.76 13.06
CA PRO A 4 -29.66 17.56 13.82
C PRO A 4 -28.70 18.72 13.59
N ALA A 5 -28.13 19.19 14.69
CA ALA A 5 -27.20 20.30 14.77
C ALA A 5 -25.95 20.06 13.90
N SER A 6 -25.64 21.07 13.10
CA SER A 6 -24.38 21.24 12.37
C SER A 6 -23.21 21.16 13.36
N ALA A 7 -22.25 20.27 13.08
CA ALA A 7 -21.02 20.15 13.86
C ALA A 7 -20.27 21.50 13.88
N ASP A 8 -19.99 21.95 15.10
CA ASP A 8 -19.28 23.21 15.44
C ASP A 8 -17.85 23.21 14.82
N GLN A 9 -17.70 23.77 13.64
CA GLN A 9 -16.40 24.05 13.02
C GLN A 9 -15.86 25.38 13.58
N ARG A 10 -15.23 25.33 14.76
CA ARG A 10 -14.48 26.48 15.27
C ARG A 10 -13.38 26.86 14.28
N PRO A 11 -13.21 28.17 13.96
CA PRO A 11 -12.13 28.59 13.06
C PRO A 11 -10.77 28.21 13.67
N ARG A 12 -9.93 27.53 12.87
CA ARG A 12 -8.56 27.12 13.28
C ARG A 12 -7.72 28.34 13.60
N THR A 13 -7.02 28.31 14.72
CA THR A 13 -6.08 29.37 15.08
C THR A 13 -4.89 29.40 14.11
N ALA A 14 -4.26 30.54 13.89
CA ALA A 14 -3.05 30.67 13.06
C ALA A 14 -1.92 29.73 13.54
N ARG A 15 -1.89 29.43 14.85
CA ARG A 15 -0.91 28.52 15.45
C ARG A 15 -1.17 27.05 15.08
N GLU A 16 -2.45 26.64 15.04
CA GLU A 16 -2.86 25.31 14.60
C GLU A 16 -2.57 25.10 13.11
N ALA A 17 -2.89 26.09 12.28
CA ALA A 17 -2.59 26.06 10.84
C ALA A 17 -1.08 25.95 10.56
N ASN A 18 -0.24 26.66 11.30
CA ASN A 18 1.22 26.56 11.17
C ASN A 18 1.76 25.22 11.64
N ARG A 19 1.17 24.62 12.69
CA ARG A 19 1.54 23.28 13.17
C ARG A 19 1.19 22.22 12.13
N GLU A 20 0.01 22.31 11.52
CA GLU A 20 -0.44 21.39 10.46
C GLU A 20 0.47 21.49 9.23
N LYS A 21 0.77 22.69 8.73
CA LYS A 21 1.73 22.89 7.63
C LYS A 21 3.13 22.34 7.93
N SER A 22 3.58 22.48 9.18
CA SER A 22 4.86 21.89 9.60
C SER A 22 4.80 20.36 9.64
N ARG A 23 3.65 19.79 10.04
CA ARG A 23 3.39 18.35 10.05
C ARG A 23 3.45 17.78 8.64
N ASP A 24 2.76 18.42 7.70
CA ASP A 24 2.71 17.96 6.31
C ASP A 24 4.09 17.99 5.67
N ARG A 25 4.87 19.08 5.85
CA ARG A 25 6.25 19.15 5.36
C ARG A 25 7.15 18.05 5.93
N LEU A 26 6.99 17.70 7.21
CA LEU A 26 7.74 16.60 7.83
C LEU A 26 7.35 15.25 7.22
N LEU A 27 6.06 15.02 6.98
CA LEU A 27 5.57 13.80 6.35
C LEU A 27 6.07 13.67 4.90
N ASP A 28 6.00 14.74 4.10
CA ASP A 28 6.46 14.75 2.71
C ASP A 28 7.96 14.51 2.64
N SER A 29 8.73 15.23 3.45
CA SER A 29 10.20 15.06 3.51
C SER A 29 10.62 13.68 3.97
N ALA A 30 9.94 13.13 4.96
CA ALA A 30 10.23 11.78 5.46
C ALA A 30 9.88 10.72 4.43
N GLU A 31 8.75 10.87 3.72
CA GLU A 31 8.32 9.93 2.66
C GLU A 31 9.36 9.86 1.54
N GLU A 32 9.82 11.01 1.05
CA GLU A 32 10.84 11.10 0.01
C GLU A 32 12.18 10.49 0.45
N LEU A 33 12.68 10.91 1.62
CA LEU A 33 13.96 10.42 2.12
C LEU A 33 13.94 8.92 2.45
N PHE A 34 12.85 8.40 3.03
CA PHE A 34 12.72 6.97 3.28
C PHE A 34 12.61 6.15 1.99
N ALA A 35 11.97 6.69 0.95
CA ALA A 35 11.90 6.05 -0.35
C ALA A 35 13.28 5.95 -1.02
N ASP A 36 14.15 6.94 -0.83
CA ASP A 36 15.48 6.98 -1.44
C ASP A 36 16.53 6.19 -0.65
N ARG A 37 16.54 6.30 0.68
CA ARG A 37 17.64 5.82 1.53
C ARG A 37 17.22 4.75 2.53
N GLY A 38 15.95 4.36 2.52
CA GLY A 38 15.38 3.45 3.51
C GLY A 38 15.31 4.06 4.91
N TYR A 39 14.64 3.37 5.82
CA TYR A 39 14.47 3.84 7.21
C TYR A 39 15.79 4.12 7.93
N PHE A 40 16.79 3.22 7.77
CA PHE A 40 18.06 3.31 8.50
C PHE A 40 19.03 4.33 7.92
N GLY A 41 18.94 4.60 6.62
CA GLY A 41 19.78 5.58 5.94
C GLY A 41 19.42 7.05 6.19
N VAL A 42 18.35 7.30 6.97
CA VAL A 42 17.82 8.66 7.19
C VAL A 42 17.79 9.00 8.69
N GLY A 43 18.43 10.08 9.08
CA GLY A 43 18.37 10.64 10.43
C GLY A 43 17.22 11.64 10.62
N VAL A 44 16.83 11.91 11.87
CA VAL A 44 15.83 12.95 12.18
C VAL A 44 16.29 14.33 11.70
N ARG A 45 17.61 14.62 11.78
CA ARG A 45 18.18 15.88 11.27
C ARG A 45 18.00 16.02 9.78
N ASP A 46 18.27 14.95 9.00
CA ASP A 46 18.09 14.98 7.55
C ASP A 46 16.65 15.37 7.18
N ILE A 47 15.68 14.79 7.89
CA ILE A 47 14.24 15.06 7.67
C ILE A 47 13.90 16.51 8.03
N THR A 48 14.34 16.98 9.19
CA THR A 48 14.02 18.34 9.65
C THR A 48 14.69 19.43 8.80
N ASP A 49 15.92 19.20 8.36
CA ASP A 49 16.64 20.11 7.47
C ASP A 49 15.95 20.17 6.10
N HIS A 50 15.58 19.02 5.53
CA HIS A 50 14.84 18.95 4.27
C HIS A 50 13.47 19.61 4.36
N ALA A 51 12.76 19.40 5.48
CA ALA A 51 11.42 19.99 5.73
C ALA A 51 11.46 21.48 6.10
N GLY A 52 12.63 22.05 6.39
CA GLY A 52 12.78 23.40 6.91
C GLY A 52 12.05 23.58 8.26
N THR A 53 12.20 22.60 9.17
CA THR A 53 11.57 22.59 10.48
C THR A 53 12.59 22.47 11.61
N ARG A 54 12.15 22.70 12.86
CA ARG A 54 13.01 22.53 14.03
C ARG A 54 13.13 21.04 14.37
N LEU A 55 14.31 20.61 14.88
CA LEU A 55 14.58 19.23 15.28
C LEU A 55 13.52 18.70 16.28
N ALA A 56 13.15 19.51 17.26
CA ALA A 56 12.13 19.17 18.27
C ALA A 56 10.76 18.86 17.66
N SER A 57 10.46 19.35 16.45
CA SER A 57 9.14 19.17 15.82
C SER A 57 8.80 17.70 15.58
N VAL A 58 9.79 16.83 15.35
CA VAL A 58 9.55 15.40 15.17
C VAL A 58 9.13 14.74 16.49
N SER A 59 9.82 15.04 17.58
CA SER A 59 9.43 14.54 18.91
C SER A 59 8.08 15.10 19.36
N ASP A 60 7.84 16.40 19.15
CA ASP A 60 6.62 17.08 19.58
C ASP A 60 5.37 16.63 18.84
N GLN A 61 5.51 16.22 17.56
CA GLN A 61 4.37 15.90 16.70
C GLN A 61 4.17 14.41 16.45
N PHE A 62 5.23 13.63 16.57
CA PHE A 62 5.22 12.20 16.22
C PHE A 62 5.78 11.29 17.32
N GLY A 63 6.32 11.83 18.40
CA GLY A 63 6.96 11.02 19.45
C GLY A 63 8.33 10.46 19.04
N GLY A 64 8.91 10.92 17.93
CA GLY A 64 10.21 10.48 17.43
C GLY A 64 10.16 9.91 16.00
N LYS A 65 11.30 9.36 15.56
CA LYS A 65 11.46 8.84 14.19
C LYS A 65 10.51 7.67 13.88
N GLU A 66 10.31 6.76 14.81
CA GLU A 66 9.40 5.61 14.64
C GLU A 66 7.95 6.06 14.46
N GLY A 67 7.49 7.02 15.28
CA GLY A 67 6.15 7.58 15.14
C GLY A 67 5.97 8.36 13.84
N LEU A 68 6.99 9.10 13.38
CA LEU A 68 6.98 9.74 12.07
C LEU A 68 6.92 8.71 10.94
N PHE A 69 7.73 7.65 11.01
CA PHE A 69 7.73 6.56 10.06
C PHE A 69 6.34 5.90 9.93
N ARG A 70 5.74 5.56 11.08
CA ARG A 70 4.37 5.00 11.10
C ARG A 70 3.36 5.98 10.51
N ALA A 71 3.46 7.28 10.83
CA ALA A 71 2.56 8.28 10.31
C ALA A 71 2.68 8.46 8.78
N VAL A 72 3.90 8.37 8.22
CA VAL A 72 4.13 8.36 6.75
C VAL A 72 3.41 7.19 6.11
N LEU A 73 3.58 5.98 6.65
CA LEU A 73 2.91 4.79 6.10
C LEU A 73 1.39 4.89 6.20
N LEU A 74 0.85 5.28 7.36
CA LEU A 74 -0.60 5.34 7.60
C LEU A 74 -1.28 6.39 6.72
N ARG A 75 -0.62 7.51 6.43
CA ARG A 75 -1.17 8.56 5.55
C ARG A 75 -1.57 8.02 4.18
N ARG A 76 -0.85 7.03 3.67
CA ARG A 76 -1.07 6.43 2.35
C ARG A 76 -1.84 5.12 2.40
N ILE A 77 -1.55 4.27 3.38
CA ILE A 77 -2.17 2.94 3.42
C ILE A 77 -3.65 3.00 3.78
N GLN A 78 -4.07 3.94 4.63
CA GLN A 78 -5.47 4.07 5.02
C GLN A 78 -6.39 4.33 3.83
N PRO A 79 -6.22 5.42 3.03
CA PRO A 79 -7.08 5.67 1.87
C PRO A 79 -6.96 4.56 0.80
N LEU A 80 -5.79 3.91 0.68
CA LEU A 80 -5.62 2.76 -0.22
C LEU A 80 -6.45 1.56 0.24
N ASN A 81 -6.42 1.25 1.54
CA ASN A 81 -7.17 0.13 2.10
C ASN A 81 -8.68 0.41 2.17
N ASP A 82 -9.10 1.64 2.36
CA ASP A 82 -10.52 2.02 2.31
C ASP A 82 -11.10 1.81 0.90
N ASP A 83 -10.34 2.18 -0.15
CA ASP A 83 -10.70 1.91 -1.54
C ASP A 83 -10.76 0.39 -1.80
N ARG A 84 -9.77 -0.37 -1.34
CA ARG A 84 -9.75 -1.84 -1.42
C ARG A 84 -10.98 -2.46 -0.75
N ARG A 85 -11.33 -2.05 0.47
CA ARG A 85 -12.52 -2.56 1.19
C ARG A 85 -13.80 -2.22 0.47
N SER A 86 -13.93 -1.00 -0.06
CA SER A 86 -15.08 -0.59 -0.87
C SER A 86 -15.27 -1.51 -2.08
N ARG A 87 -14.18 -1.85 -2.79
CA ARG A 87 -14.20 -2.77 -3.93
C ARG A 87 -14.51 -4.21 -3.51
N LEU A 88 -13.91 -4.69 -2.42
CA LEU A 88 -14.23 -6.01 -1.86
C LEU A 88 -15.72 -6.16 -1.52
N ALA A 89 -16.31 -5.13 -0.93
CA ALA A 89 -17.74 -5.11 -0.59
C ALA A 89 -18.67 -5.20 -1.83
N SER A 90 -18.17 -4.81 -3.01
CA SER A 90 -18.92 -4.89 -4.27
C SER A 90 -18.82 -6.26 -4.96
N ILE A 91 -17.95 -7.16 -4.49
CA ILE A 91 -17.80 -8.51 -5.06
C ILE A 91 -19.04 -9.34 -4.71
N PRO A 92 -19.72 -9.97 -5.69
CA PRO A 92 -20.89 -10.78 -5.40
C PRO A 92 -20.56 -11.95 -4.45
N VAL A 93 -21.34 -12.10 -3.39
CA VAL A 93 -21.22 -13.24 -2.45
C VAL A 93 -21.47 -14.56 -3.19
N ARG A 94 -22.41 -14.56 -4.13
CA ARG A 94 -22.75 -15.70 -5.00
C ARG A 94 -22.31 -15.37 -6.43
N GLY A 95 -21.58 -16.28 -7.07
CA GLY A 95 -21.08 -16.12 -8.43
C GLY A 95 -20.06 -17.19 -8.78
N SER A 96 -19.78 -17.34 -10.05
CA SER A 96 -18.73 -18.25 -10.52
C SER A 96 -17.34 -17.73 -10.11
N ARG A 97 -16.38 -18.66 -10.02
CA ARG A 97 -14.97 -18.30 -9.84
C ARG A 97 -14.49 -17.31 -10.90
N ALA A 98 -14.90 -17.51 -12.16
CA ALA A 98 -14.53 -16.66 -13.29
C ALA A 98 -15.04 -15.20 -13.15
N GLN A 99 -16.06 -14.96 -12.35
CA GLN A 99 -16.55 -13.61 -12.05
C GLN A 99 -15.86 -13.03 -10.79
N ARG A 100 -15.68 -13.84 -9.75
CA ARG A 100 -15.24 -13.37 -8.43
C ARG A 100 -13.72 -13.19 -8.34
N LEU A 101 -12.93 -14.06 -8.97
CA LEU A 101 -11.47 -13.98 -8.87
C LEU A 101 -10.89 -12.74 -9.57
N PRO A 102 -11.26 -12.41 -10.83
CA PRO A 102 -10.80 -11.16 -11.43
C PRO A 102 -11.21 -9.93 -10.64
N ALA A 103 -12.44 -9.90 -10.10
CA ALA A 103 -12.91 -8.79 -9.26
C ALA A 103 -12.12 -8.66 -7.95
N LEU A 104 -11.70 -9.79 -7.35
CA LEU A 104 -10.85 -9.80 -6.16
C LEU A 104 -9.45 -9.26 -6.46
N ILE A 105 -8.84 -9.71 -7.54
CA ILE A 105 -7.53 -9.20 -7.99
C ILE A 105 -7.62 -7.71 -8.27
N ASP A 106 -8.65 -7.27 -8.99
CA ASP A 106 -8.87 -5.87 -9.31
C ASP A 106 -9.07 -5.01 -8.04
N ALA A 107 -9.82 -5.51 -7.07
CA ALA A 107 -9.99 -4.84 -5.78
C ALA A 107 -8.65 -4.58 -5.06
N PHE A 108 -7.64 -5.43 -5.28
CA PHE A 108 -6.31 -5.27 -4.69
C PHE A 108 -5.42 -4.30 -5.46
N ILE A 109 -5.39 -4.41 -6.81
CA ILE A 109 -4.39 -3.73 -7.64
C ILE A 109 -4.87 -2.41 -8.25
N GLU A 110 -6.15 -2.27 -8.58
CA GLU A 110 -6.70 -1.07 -9.22
C GLU A 110 -6.53 0.21 -8.40
N PRO A 111 -6.67 0.19 -7.05
CA PRO A 111 -6.37 1.37 -6.24
C PRO A 111 -4.93 1.88 -6.38
N MET A 112 -3.97 1.01 -6.68
CA MET A 112 -2.59 1.40 -6.94
C MET A 112 -2.42 1.95 -8.36
N ARG A 113 -3.09 1.33 -9.38
CA ARG A 113 -3.08 1.84 -10.75
C ARG A 113 -3.58 3.27 -10.83
N GLN A 114 -4.68 3.59 -10.15
CA GLN A 114 -5.27 4.92 -10.14
C GLN A 114 -4.40 5.99 -9.51
N ARG A 115 -3.41 5.60 -8.73
CA ARG A 115 -2.49 6.49 -8.00
C ARG A 115 -1.08 6.51 -8.58
N ALA A 116 -0.77 5.58 -9.48
CA ALA A 116 0.55 5.52 -10.12
C ALA A 116 0.79 6.75 -11.00
N GLY A 117 2.01 7.27 -10.98
CA GLY A 117 2.41 8.49 -11.66
C GLY A 117 2.22 9.77 -10.84
N ASP A 118 1.57 9.71 -9.66
CA ASP A 118 1.64 10.78 -8.67
C ASP A 118 2.96 10.64 -7.88
N PRO A 119 3.82 11.68 -7.83
CA PRO A 119 5.14 11.58 -7.21
C PRO A 119 5.10 11.12 -5.75
N GLY A 120 4.10 11.54 -4.97
CA GLY A 120 3.96 11.14 -3.59
C GLY A 120 3.56 9.67 -3.46
N TRP A 121 2.70 9.16 -4.35
CA TRP A 121 2.34 7.75 -4.38
C TRP A 121 3.45 6.86 -4.91
N ASP A 122 4.19 7.31 -5.91
CA ASP A 122 5.35 6.57 -6.44
C ASP A 122 6.44 6.41 -5.38
N ASN A 123 6.70 7.44 -4.57
CA ASN A 123 7.59 7.35 -3.41
C ASN A 123 7.08 6.33 -2.40
N TYR A 124 5.78 6.36 -2.08
CA TYR A 124 5.18 5.41 -1.16
C TYR A 124 5.28 3.96 -1.67
N PHE A 125 4.96 3.69 -2.94
CA PHE A 125 5.04 2.34 -3.50
C PHE A 125 6.47 1.80 -3.48
N ARG A 126 7.45 2.63 -3.81
CA ARG A 126 8.87 2.29 -3.74
C ARG A 126 9.30 1.99 -2.31
N PHE A 127 8.88 2.82 -1.36
CA PHE A 127 9.17 2.66 0.05
C PHE A 127 8.56 1.38 0.64
N VAL A 128 7.28 1.09 0.38
CA VAL A 128 6.61 -0.12 0.87
C VAL A 128 7.22 -1.38 0.24
N ALA A 129 7.61 -1.35 -1.03
CA ALA A 129 8.29 -2.46 -1.67
C ALA A 129 9.65 -2.77 -1.02
N GLN A 130 10.44 -1.75 -0.66
CA GLN A 130 11.68 -1.93 0.09
C GLN A 130 11.41 -2.49 1.50
N LEU A 131 10.40 -1.96 2.18
CA LEU A 131 10.01 -2.40 3.52
C LEU A 131 9.59 -3.87 3.51
N ALA A 132 8.71 -4.28 2.58
CA ALA A 132 8.21 -5.65 2.46
C ALA A 132 9.32 -6.69 2.28
N ASN A 133 10.43 -6.30 1.63
CA ASN A 133 11.58 -7.18 1.38
C ASN A 133 12.72 -7.05 2.43
N SER A 134 12.57 -6.18 3.44
CA SER A 134 13.67 -5.89 4.37
C SER A 134 13.88 -6.96 5.46
N GLY A 135 12.86 -7.75 5.79
CA GLY A 135 12.89 -8.69 6.92
C GLY A 135 13.14 -8.03 8.29
N HIS A 136 13.11 -6.71 8.37
CA HIS A 136 13.52 -5.95 9.55
C HIS A 136 12.39 -5.79 10.57
N PRO A 137 12.70 -5.81 11.90
CA PRO A 137 11.71 -5.62 12.97
C PRO A 137 10.85 -4.38 12.88
N ILE A 138 11.29 -3.34 12.14
CA ILE A 138 10.51 -2.11 11.89
C ILE A 138 9.15 -2.41 11.24
N GLN A 139 9.03 -3.51 10.48
CA GLN A 139 7.76 -3.96 9.91
C GLN A 139 6.69 -4.20 10.97
N ARG A 140 7.09 -4.58 12.20
CA ARG A 140 6.16 -4.84 13.30
C ARG A 140 5.37 -3.60 13.71
N LEU A 141 5.91 -2.39 13.49
CA LEU A 141 5.24 -1.14 13.83
C LEU A 141 3.95 -0.91 13.00
N VAL A 142 3.86 -1.56 11.87
CA VAL A 142 2.73 -1.41 10.92
C VAL A 142 2.09 -2.75 10.56
N ALA A 143 2.53 -3.85 11.19
CA ALA A 143 2.03 -5.19 10.89
C ALA A 143 0.51 -5.29 11.03
N GLU A 144 -0.08 -4.70 12.09
CA GLU A 144 -1.52 -4.73 12.33
C GLU A 144 -2.29 -4.04 11.19
N ASP A 145 -1.79 -2.91 10.69
CA ASP A 145 -2.42 -2.15 9.62
C ASP A 145 -2.40 -2.91 8.29
N PHE A 146 -1.34 -3.69 8.02
CA PHE A 146 -1.25 -4.55 6.84
C PHE A 146 -2.01 -5.87 7.01
N ASN A 147 -1.98 -6.47 8.21
CA ASN A 147 -2.64 -7.75 8.48
C ASN A 147 -4.18 -7.63 8.43
N ALA A 148 -4.75 -6.49 8.80
CA ALA A 148 -6.18 -6.28 8.76
C ALA A 148 -6.75 -6.42 7.32
N ILE A 149 -6.11 -5.77 6.35
CA ILE A 149 -6.55 -5.88 4.94
C ILE A 149 -6.20 -7.26 4.35
N ALA A 150 -5.08 -7.87 4.77
CA ALA A 150 -4.73 -9.23 4.36
C ALA A 150 -5.81 -10.23 4.74
N ALA A 151 -6.32 -10.17 5.97
CA ALA A 151 -7.39 -11.03 6.46
C ALA A 151 -8.68 -10.90 5.62
N ASP A 152 -9.02 -9.67 5.20
CA ASP A 152 -10.18 -9.44 4.32
C ASP A 152 -10.00 -10.17 2.97
N PHE A 153 -8.83 -10.06 2.32
CA PHE A 153 -8.54 -10.73 1.05
C PHE A 153 -8.46 -12.24 1.19
N ILE A 154 -7.80 -12.76 2.22
CA ILE A 154 -7.69 -14.19 2.52
C ILE A 154 -9.09 -14.80 2.71
N THR A 155 -9.98 -14.12 3.43
CA THR A 155 -11.38 -14.55 3.59
C THR A 155 -12.11 -14.68 2.25
N HIS A 156 -11.91 -13.73 1.32
CA HIS A 156 -12.49 -13.80 -0.02
C HIS A 156 -11.89 -14.94 -0.85
N LEU A 157 -10.56 -15.17 -0.75
CA LEU A 157 -9.91 -16.30 -1.42
C LEU A 157 -10.46 -17.64 -0.94
N HIS A 158 -10.61 -17.86 0.38
CA HIS A 158 -11.26 -19.04 0.92
C HIS A 158 -12.68 -19.23 0.38
N ALA A 159 -13.45 -18.16 0.30
CA ALA A 159 -14.82 -18.22 -0.23
C ALA A 159 -14.88 -18.50 -1.75
N ILE A 160 -13.81 -18.20 -2.51
CA ILE A 160 -13.71 -18.51 -3.94
C ILE A 160 -13.17 -19.94 -4.16
N PHE A 161 -12.27 -20.41 -3.29
CA PHE A 161 -11.59 -21.68 -3.36
C PHE A 161 -11.78 -22.51 -2.08
N PRO A 162 -13.00 -22.97 -1.76
CA PRO A 162 -13.28 -23.64 -0.48
C PRO A 162 -12.61 -25.02 -0.33
N ALA A 163 -12.10 -25.57 -1.41
CA ALA A 163 -11.36 -26.85 -1.39
C ALA A 163 -9.83 -26.69 -1.38
N ALA A 164 -9.31 -25.46 -1.46
CA ALA A 164 -7.88 -25.20 -1.35
C ALA A 164 -7.41 -25.31 0.10
N ASP A 165 -6.20 -25.81 0.31
CA ASP A 165 -5.60 -25.81 1.63
C ASP A 165 -5.20 -24.38 2.09
N GLU A 166 -4.99 -24.24 3.39
CA GLU A 166 -4.69 -22.94 4.01
C GLU A 166 -3.34 -22.38 3.49
N ALA A 167 -2.35 -23.22 3.26
CA ALA A 167 -1.05 -22.78 2.75
C ALA A 167 -1.18 -22.21 1.34
N ALA A 168 -1.91 -22.90 0.45
CA ALA A 168 -2.15 -22.42 -0.92
C ALA A 168 -2.87 -21.06 -0.96
N ILE A 169 -3.82 -20.83 -0.05
CA ILE A 169 -4.52 -19.54 0.06
C ILE A 169 -3.58 -18.43 0.52
N HIS A 170 -2.76 -18.69 1.53
CA HIS A 170 -1.79 -17.70 2.02
C HIS A 170 -0.70 -17.42 0.97
N ASP A 171 -0.19 -18.44 0.30
CA ASP A 171 0.78 -18.28 -0.78
C ASP A 171 0.18 -17.49 -1.95
N ALA A 172 -1.07 -17.75 -2.33
CA ALA A 172 -1.78 -16.99 -3.36
C ALA A 172 -1.85 -15.50 -3.01
N TYR A 173 -2.19 -15.16 -1.77
CA TYR A 173 -2.20 -13.78 -1.30
C TYR A 173 -0.81 -13.15 -1.30
N LEU A 174 0.19 -13.84 -0.73
CA LEU A 174 1.56 -13.33 -0.63
C LEU A 174 2.19 -13.09 -2.01
N HIS A 175 1.95 -13.99 -2.99
CA HIS A 175 2.44 -13.82 -4.36
C HIS A 175 1.71 -12.68 -5.09
N LEU A 176 0.40 -12.47 -4.85
CA LEU A 176 -0.32 -11.31 -5.35
C LEU A 176 0.31 -10.01 -4.82
N VAL A 177 0.59 -9.93 -3.50
CA VAL A 177 1.26 -8.78 -2.89
C VAL A 177 2.64 -8.56 -3.52
N ALA A 178 3.46 -9.61 -3.61
CA ALA A 178 4.83 -9.51 -4.13
C ALA A 178 4.86 -9.02 -5.59
N ALA A 179 4.03 -9.61 -6.46
CA ALA A 179 3.93 -9.21 -7.85
C ALA A 179 3.43 -7.77 -7.99
N THR A 180 2.44 -7.38 -7.17
CA THR A 180 1.91 -6.01 -7.13
C THR A 180 2.98 -5.01 -6.70
N MET A 181 3.69 -5.28 -5.60
CA MET A 181 4.76 -4.41 -5.12
C MET A 181 5.86 -4.25 -6.15
N HIS A 182 6.27 -5.33 -6.82
CA HIS A 182 7.25 -5.27 -7.90
C HIS A 182 6.78 -4.40 -9.07
N THR A 183 5.53 -4.57 -9.49
CA THR A 183 4.96 -3.85 -10.65
C THR A 183 4.90 -2.34 -10.42
N TYR A 184 4.48 -1.90 -9.20
CA TYR A 184 4.25 -0.48 -8.91
C TYR A 184 5.44 0.22 -8.25
N SER A 185 6.53 -0.48 -7.93
CA SER A 185 7.72 0.12 -7.27
C SER A 185 8.58 1.00 -8.19
N ASN A 186 8.26 1.09 -9.47
CA ASN A 186 9.03 1.85 -10.47
C ASN A 186 10.55 1.56 -10.40
N ASN A 187 10.89 0.27 -10.39
CA ASN A 187 12.27 -0.20 -10.15
C ASN A 187 13.16 -0.17 -11.41
N LEU A 188 12.70 0.32 -12.54
CA LEU A 188 13.39 0.42 -13.83
C LEU A 188 13.97 -0.90 -14.37
N ARG A 189 13.55 -2.06 -13.80
CA ARG A 189 14.08 -3.36 -14.21
C ARG A 189 13.69 -3.71 -15.64
N LEU A 190 12.45 -3.41 -16.00
CA LEU A 190 11.94 -3.63 -17.36
C LEU A 190 12.69 -2.77 -18.38
N ASP A 191 12.91 -1.51 -18.05
CA ASP A 191 13.66 -0.56 -18.89
C ASP A 191 15.07 -1.11 -19.18
N SER A 192 15.75 -1.57 -18.14
CA SER A 192 17.08 -2.17 -18.24
C SER A 192 17.10 -3.46 -19.07
N LEU A 193 16.14 -4.39 -18.82
CA LEU A 193 16.07 -5.67 -19.54
C LEU A 193 15.77 -5.51 -21.02
N THR A 194 15.06 -4.45 -21.40
CA THR A 194 14.64 -4.20 -22.79
C THR A 194 15.48 -3.15 -23.49
N ALA A 195 16.53 -2.66 -22.86
CA ALA A 195 17.33 -1.55 -23.36
C ALA A 195 16.47 -0.32 -23.77
N GLY A 196 15.48 0.00 -22.94
CA GLY A 196 14.58 1.14 -23.12
C GLY A 196 13.48 0.95 -24.16
N ARG A 197 13.25 -0.26 -24.68
CA ARG A 197 12.15 -0.52 -25.62
C ARG A 197 10.78 -0.63 -24.95
N MET A 198 10.75 -0.95 -23.66
CA MET A 198 9.56 -1.02 -22.81
C MET A 198 9.85 -0.29 -21.52
N HIS A 199 8.85 0.36 -20.96
CA HIS A 199 9.07 1.18 -19.76
C HIS A 199 8.25 0.69 -18.57
N THR A 200 8.87 0.75 -17.40
CA THR A 200 8.21 0.40 -16.13
C THR A 200 7.02 1.34 -15.85
N HIS A 201 7.08 2.58 -16.34
CA HIS A 201 6.01 3.57 -16.15
C HIS A 201 4.82 3.43 -17.13
N ASP A 202 4.86 2.49 -18.08
CA ASP A 202 3.69 2.15 -18.91
C ASP A 202 2.69 1.33 -18.10
N ILE A 203 2.08 2.00 -17.10
CA ILE A 203 1.34 1.38 -16.00
C ILE A 203 0.16 0.56 -16.50
N ASP A 204 -0.59 1.00 -17.50
CA ASP A 204 -1.78 0.27 -17.98
C ASP A 204 -1.41 -1.10 -18.58
N GLU A 205 -0.32 -1.17 -19.36
CA GLU A 205 0.17 -2.45 -19.89
C GLU A 205 0.69 -3.38 -18.78
N ARG A 206 1.41 -2.82 -17.80
CA ARG A 206 1.92 -3.57 -16.67
C ARG A 206 0.79 -4.07 -15.77
N HIS A 207 -0.24 -3.27 -15.58
CA HIS A 207 -1.44 -3.64 -14.84
C HIS A 207 -2.16 -4.83 -15.47
N HIS A 208 -2.43 -4.79 -16.78
CA HIS A 208 -3.08 -5.91 -17.49
C HIS A 208 -2.23 -7.19 -17.47
N ALA A 209 -0.90 -7.06 -17.56
CA ALA A 209 0.00 -8.21 -17.43
C ALA A 209 -0.06 -8.81 -16.03
N LEU A 210 -0.07 -7.97 -14.99
CA LEU A 210 -0.19 -8.37 -13.60
C LEU A 210 -1.52 -9.09 -13.32
N GLN A 211 -2.65 -8.56 -13.82
CA GLN A 211 -3.96 -9.21 -13.67
C GLN A 211 -3.93 -10.65 -14.19
N ARG A 212 -3.47 -10.85 -15.43
CA ARG A 212 -3.40 -12.20 -16.05
C ARG A 212 -2.44 -13.12 -15.28
N PHE A 213 -1.29 -12.60 -14.86
CA PHE A 213 -0.30 -13.36 -14.09
C PHE A 213 -0.88 -13.80 -12.73
N ALA A 214 -1.51 -12.88 -12.01
CA ALA A 214 -2.11 -13.15 -10.71
C ALA A 214 -3.26 -14.16 -10.81
N GLU A 215 -4.15 -14.00 -11.81
CA GLU A 215 -5.26 -14.93 -12.03
C GLU A 215 -4.75 -16.36 -12.30
N GLY A 216 -3.81 -16.51 -13.23
CA GLY A 216 -3.23 -17.82 -13.56
C GLY A 216 -2.48 -18.43 -12.39
N GLY A 217 -1.69 -17.65 -11.66
CA GLY A 217 -0.93 -18.09 -10.49
C GLY A 217 -1.82 -18.54 -9.34
N ILE A 218 -2.85 -17.75 -9.00
CA ILE A 218 -3.81 -18.09 -7.95
C ILE A 218 -4.57 -19.38 -8.30
N ILE A 219 -5.05 -19.52 -9.53
CA ILE A 219 -5.72 -20.74 -9.99
C ILE A 219 -4.80 -21.95 -9.88
N ALA A 220 -3.54 -21.84 -10.27
CA ALA A 220 -2.57 -22.93 -10.22
C ALA A 220 -2.27 -23.37 -8.76
N LEU A 221 -2.09 -22.41 -7.86
CA LEU A 221 -1.81 -22.69 -6.44
C LEU A 221 -3.01 -23.32 -5.72
N THR A 222 -4.22 -22.85 -6.04
CA THR A 222 -5.46 -23.28 -5.36
C THR A 222 -6.15 -24.46 -6.06
N ALA A 223 -5.60 -24.98 -7.17
CA ALA A 223 -6.03 -26.23 -7.75
C ALA A 223 -5.74 -27.35 -6.74
N ALA A 224 -6.77 -28.10 -6.32
CA ALA A 224 -6.60 -29.22 -5.41
C ALA A 224 -5.43 -30.08 -5.88
N SER A 225 -4.44 -30.29 -5.01
CA SER A 225 -3.35 -31.24 -5.25
C SER A 225 -3.98 -32.58 -5.58
N LYS A 226 -3.87 -33.03 -6.81
CA LYS A 226 -4.16 -34.44 -7.13
C LYS A 226 -3.16 -35.21 -6.30
N GLY A 227 -3.65 -35.89 -5.24
CA GLY A 227 -2.82 -36.60 -4.27
C GLY A 227 -1.74 -37.42 -4.97
N SER A 228 -0.51 -37.18 -4.53
CA SER A 228 0.62 -38.05 -4.83
C SER A 228 0.55 -39.28 -3.94
#